data_265af9b53f7bd8cee4771d47a5fa2b7c
#
_entry.id   265af9b53f7bd8cee4771d47a5fa2b7c
#
_cell.length_a   1.000
_cell.length_b   1.000
_cell.length_c   1.000
_cell.angle_alpha   90.00
_cell.angle_beta   90.00
_cell.angle_gamma   90.00
#
_symmetry.space_group_name_H-M   'P 1'
#
loop_
_entity.id
_entity.type
_entity.pdbx_description
1 polymer ?
#
loop_
_entity_poly.entity_id
_entity_poly.type
_entity_poly.pdbx_seq_one_letter_code
_entity_poly.pdbx_strand_id
1 'polypeptide(L)'
;MSRRNRNAGGRPVARAAAKYTIYNVTEPAELMEFLMKKMAGISRTRVKALLTNRVVLVDNNIQTQYNYPLKPGMKVQISREKHNHEFRHPMLKILYEDAYLIVVEKKEGLLSVATDHQKERTAQHILNEYVKREHRNNRIFVVHRLDRETSGVMMYAKDEKTQHTLRDNWHDIVYD
;
A
#
# COMPACT_ATOMS: atom_id res chain seq x y z
N MET A 1 -14.58 -60.23 -21.51
CA MET A 1 -14.78 -59.23 -20.42
C MET A 1 -13.78 -58.10 -20.55
N SER A 2 -14.17 -57.02 -21.15
CA SER A 2 -13.30 -55.91 -21.51
C SER A 2 -13.47 -54.75 -20.49
N ARG A 3 -12.42 -54.39 -19.74
CA ARG A 3 -12.45 -53.31 -18.78
C ARG A 3 -12.04 -52.03 -19.50
N ARG A 4 -12.99 -51.10 -19.66
CA ARG A 4 -12.78 -49.76 -20.17
C ARG A 4 -12.03 -48.91 -19.14
N ASN A 5 -10.82 -48.50 -19.51
CA ASN A 5 -10.03 -47.53 -18.77
C ASN A 5 -10.61 -46.11 -19.01
N ARG A 6 -11.18 -45.47 -17.99
CA ARG A 6 -11.65 -44.08 -18.07
C ARG A 6 -10.50 -43.15 -17.75
N ASN A 7 -9.97 -42.52 -18.77
CA ASN A 7 -9.00 -41.45 -18.66
C ASN A 7 -9.70 -40.24 -17.97
N ALA A 8 -9.30 -39.96 -16.73
CA ALA A 8 -9.70 -38.77 -16.00
C ALA A 8 -8.92 -37.57 -16.56
N GLY A 9 -9.58 -36.76 -17.37
CA GLY A 9 -9.06 -35.48 -17.86
C GLY A 9 -8.81 -34.53 -16.71
N GLY A 10 -7.56 -34.36 -16.31
CA GLY A 10 -7.16 -33.32 -15.38
C GLY A 10 -7.46 -31.95 -15.98
N ARG A 11 -8.30 -31.16 -15.28
CA ARG A 11 -8.53 -29.75 -15.60
C ARG A 11 -7.19 -29.02 -15.52
N PRO A 12 -6.83 -28.16 -16.49
CA PRO A 12 -5.62 -27.35 -16.40
C PRO A 12 -5.74 -26.43 -15.17
N VAL A 13 -4.82 -26.60 -14.23
CA VAL A 13 -4.67 -25.69 -13.09
C VAL A 13 -4.31 -24.33 -13.68
N ALA A 14 -5.18 -23.35 -13.51
CA ALA A 14 -4.94 -21.98 -13.93
C ALA A 14 -3.63 -21.51 -13.31
N ARG A 15 -2.63 -21.24 -14.17
CA ARG A 15 -1.32 -20.70 -13.77
C ARG A 15 -1.59 -19.39 -13.05
N ALA A 16 -1.31 -19.34 -11.75
CA ALA A 16 -1.40 -18.09 -10.98
C ALA A 16 -0.64 -17.00 -11.73
N ALA A 17 -1.32 -15.89 -12.04
CA ALA A 17 -0.70 -14.79 -12.77
C ALA A 17 0.56 -14.34 -12.02
N ALA A 18 1.68 -14.24 -12.73
CA ALA A 18 2.97 -13.90 -12.12
C ALA A 18 2.83 -12.56 -11.37
N LYS A 19 3.16 -12.54 -10.10
CA LYS A 19 3.06 -11.38 -9.19
C LYS A 19 3.94 -10.22 -9.64
N TYR A 20 5.00 -10.49 -10.40
CA TYR A 20 6.00 -9.53 -10.86
C TYR A 20 6.21 -9.63 -12.37
N THR A 21 6.48 -8.46 -13.00
CA THR A 21 7.14 -8.41 -14.30
C THR A 21 8.64 -8.25 -14.06
N ILE A 22 9.47 -9.16 -14.60
CA ILE A 22 10.90 -9.21 -14.31
C ILE A 22 11.70 -8.83 -15.55
N TYR A 23 12.66 -7.92 -15.40
CA TYR A 23 13.62 -7.53 -16.42
C TYR A 23 15.04 -7.78 -15.94
N ASN A 24 15.84 -8.50 -16.74
CA ASN A 24 17.26 -8.69 -16.46
C ASN A 24 18.06 -7.51 -17.00
N VAL A 25 19.00 -7.02 -16.21
CA VAL A 25 19.92 -5.96 -16.59
C VAL A 25 21.10 -6.56 -17.31
N THR A 26 21.31 -6.17 -18.57
CA THR A 26 22.39 -6.68 -19.42
C THR A 26 23.54 -5.68 -19.58
N GLU A 27 23.27 -4.41 -19.39
CA GLU A 27 24.19 -3.28 -19.54
C GLU A 27 24.09 -2.34 -18.35
N PRO A 28 25.16 -1.62 -17.95
CA PRO A 28 25.05 -0.60 -16.92
C PRO A 28 24.09 0.50 -17.38
N ALA A 29 23.19 0.94 -16.51
CA ALA A 29 22.22 2.01 -16.80
C ALA A 29 21.70 2.63 -15.50
N GLU A 30 21.12 3.82 -15.55
CA GLU A 30 20.28 4.34 -14.48
C GLU A 30 18.90 3.70 -14.53
N LEU A 31 18.31 3.47 -13.35
CA LEU A 31 17.01 2.78 -13.22
C LEU A 31 15.90 3.44 -14.04
N MET A 32 15.84 4.78 -14.09
CA MET A 32 14.87 5.53 -14.90
C MET A 32 14.99 5.20 -16.37
N GLU A 33 16.20 5.31 -16.92
CA GLU A 33 16.46 5.07 -18.35
C GLU A 33 16.23 3.62 -18.72
N PHE A 34 16.64 2.69 -17.85
CA PHE A 34 16.40 1.27 -18.02
C PHE A 34 14.90 0.96 -18.11
N LEU A 35 14.09 1.50 -17.19
CA LEU A 35 12.64 1.29 -17.19
C LEU A 35 11.98 1.90 -18.44
N MET A 36 12.41 3.09 -18.86
CA MET A 36 11.90 3.70 -20.09
C MET A 36 12.24 2.89 -21.34
N LYS A 37 13.46 2.32 -21.40
CA LYS A 37 13.91 1.45 -22.51
C LYS A 37 13.13 0.11 -22.52
N LYS A 38 12.92 -0.53 -21.37
CA LYS A 38 12.26 -1.85 -21.26
C LYS A 38 10.74 -1.80 -21.34
N MET A 39 10.13 -0.69 -20.91
CA MET A 39 8.69 -0.46 -20.96
C MET A 39 8.36 0.52 -22.08
N ALA A 40 8.53 0.09 -23.34
CA ALA A 40 8.35 0.95 -24.52
C ALA A 40 7.07 1.80 -24.46
N GLY A 41 7.20 3.13 -24.62
CA GLY A 41 6.08 4.08 -24.55
C GLY A 41 5.69 4.57 -23.15
N ILE A 42 6.40 4.15 -22.09
CA ILE A 42 6.14 4.71 -20.76
C ILE A 42 6.72 6.13 -20.63
N SER A 43 5.94 7.07 -20.08
CA SER A 43 6.42 8.41 -19.81
C SER A 43 7.30 8.47 -18.54
N ARG A 44 8.20 9.46 -18.46
CA ARG A 44 8.99 9.74 -17.24
C ARG A 44 8.11 9.92 -15.99
N THR A 45 6.98 10.61 -16.14
CA THR A 45 6.01 10.82 -15.06
C THR A 45 5.47 9.49 -14.54
N ARG A 46 5.15 8.56 -15.44
CA ARG A 46 4.64 7.24 -15.06
C ARG A 46 5.71 6.38 -14.39
N VAL A 47 6.97 6.44 -14.84
CA VAL A 47 8.08 5.77 -14.14
C VAL A 47 8.29 6.35 -12.73
N LYS A 48 8.25 7.69 -12.57
CA LYS A 48 8.29 8.33 -11.25
C LYS A 48 7.16 7.83 -10.36
N ALA A 49 5.95 7.71 -10.88
CA ALA A 49 4.82 7.17 -10.13
C ALA A 49 5.04 5.71 -9.69
N LEU A 50 5.63 4.84 -10.53
CA LEU A 50 6.00 3.48 -10.13
C LEU A 50 7.01 3.46 -8.98
N LEU A 51 8.03 4.34 -9.04
CA LEU A 51 9.04 4.46 -7.98
C LEU A 51 8.44 4.99 -6.68
N THR A 52 7.60 6.03 -6.76
CA THR A 52 6.89 6.62 -5.61
C THR A 52 5.93 5.59 -4.98
N ASN A 53 5.21 4.82 -5.80
CA ASN A 53 4.33 3.75 -5.34
C ASN A 53 5.08 2.50 -4.86
N ARG A 54 6.43 2.53 -4.86
CA ARG A 54 7.31 1.47 -4.33
C ARG A 54 7.06 0.09 -4.94
N VAL A 55 6.56 0.04 -6.16
CA VAL A 55 6.31 -1.21 -6.91
C VAL A 55 7.52 -1.70 -7.70
N VAL A 56 8.62 -0.93 -7.72
CA VAL A 56 9.87 -1.30 -8.38
C VAL A 56 10.84 -1.87 -7.35
N LEU A 57 11.36 -3.07 -7.64
CA LEU A 57 12.39 -3.71 -6.84
C LEU A 57 13.63 -3.96 -7.70
N VAL A 58 14.79 -3.85 -7.09
CA VAL A 58 16.09 -4.26 -7.67
C VAL A 58 16.65 -5.34 -6.74
N ASP A 59 16.88 -6.55 -7.29
CA ASP A 59 17.33 -7.71 -6.53
C ASP A 59 16.51 -7.98 -5.25
N ASN A 60 15.16 -7.92 -5.39
CA ASN A 60 14.15 -8.08 -4.33
C ASN A 60 14.08 -6.93 -3.30
N ASN A 61 14.88 -5.87 -3.45
CA ASN A 61 14.83 -4.69 -2.58
C ASN A 61 14.05 -3.56 -3.27
N ILE A 62 13.08 -2.98 -2.56
CA ILE A 62 12.32 -1.84 -3.07
C ILE A 62 13.27 -0.69 -3.37
N GLN A 63 13.19 -0.15 -4.59
CA GLN A 63 13.99 0.98 -5.02
C GLN A 63 13.09 2.13 -5.44
N THR A 64 13.33 3.31 -4.84
CA THR A 64 12.57 4.55 -5.12
C THR A 64 13.42 5.61 -5.81
N GLN A 65 14.74 5.42 -5.80
CA GLN A 65 15.68 6.37 -6.38
C GLN A 65 15.73 6.20 -7.90
N TYR A 66 15.38 7.24 -8.64
CA TYR A 66 15.26 7.19 -10.11
C TYR A 66 16.62 7.03 -10.81
N ASN A 67 17.69 7.58 -10.24
CA ASN A 67 19.08 7.51 -10.75
C ASN A 67 19.88 6.37 -10.07
N TYR A 68 19.22 5.35 -9.54
CA TYR A 68 19.90 4.19 -8.96
C TYR A 68 20.73 3.47 -10.04
N PRO A 69 22.05 3.27 -9.81
CA PRO A 69 22.92 2.63 -10.80
C PRO A 69 22.66 1.11 -10.85
N LEU A 70 22.25 0.64 -12.02
CA LEU A 70 22.08 -0.78 -12.32
C LEU A 70 23.37 -1.35 -12.91
N LYS A 71 23.71 -2.57 -12.49
CA LYS A 71 24.84 -3.33 -13.02
C LYS A 71 24.36 -4.59 -13.76
N PRO A 72 25.09 -5.08 -14.78
CA PRO A 72 24.78 -6.33 -15.44
C PRO A 72 24.61 -7.48 -14.42
N GLY A 73 23.61 -8.33 -14.64
CA GLY A 73 23.24 -9.41 -13.72
C GLY A 73 22.17 -9.06 -12.69
N MET A 74 21.91 -7.77 -12.41
CA MET A 74 20.82 -7.36 -11.55
C MET A 74 19.45 -7.66 -12.18
N LYS A 75 18.42 -7.86 -11.32
CA LYS A 75 17.04 -8.08 -11.72
C LYS A 75 16.18 -6.91 -11.28
N VAL A 76 15.55 -6.24 -12.24
CA VAL A 76 14.52 -5.22 -11.96
C VAL A 76 13.17 -5.89 -12.04
N GLN A 77 12.38 -5.78 -10.97
CA GLN A 77 11.05 -6.39 -10.84
C GLN A 77 10.02 -5.29 -10.67
N ILE A 78 8.91 -5.38 -11.38
CA ILE A 78 7.77 -4.48 -11.19
C ILE A 78 6.63 -5.32 -10.63
N SER A 79 6.21 -5.01 -9.43
CA SER A 79 5.04 -5.63 -8.81
C SER A 79 3.77 -5.16 -9.50
N ARG A 80 2.87 -6.07 -9.81
CA ARG A 80 1.51 -5.76 -10.26
C ARG A 80 0.60 -5.35 -9.10
N GLU A 81 0.96 -5.74 -7.89
CA GLU A 81 0.32 -5.30 -6.67
C GLU A 81 1.10 -4.10 -6.13
N LYS A 82 0.41 -3.05 -5.69
CA LYS A 82 1.05 -2.02 -4.89
C LYS A 82 1.69 -2.72 -3.69
N HIS A 83 2.98 -2.54 -3.49
CA HIS A 83 3.60 -2.89 -2.22
C HIS A 83 3.10 -1.85 -1.21
N ASN A 84 1.88 -2.04 -0.73
CA ASN A 84 1.48 -1.42 0.49
C ASN A 84 2.51 -1.85 1.53
N HIS A 85 3.19 -0.90 2.15
CA HIS A 85 3.96 -1.21 3.34
C HIS A 85 2.99 -1.93 4.26
N GLU A 86 3.27 -3.20 4.55
CA GLU A 86 2.49 -3.89 5.56
C GLU A 86 2.56 -3.04 6.82
N PHE A 87 1.44 -2.40 7.12
CA PHE A 87 1.34 -1.58 8.31
C PHE A 87 1.43 -2.51 9.51
N ARG A 88 2.48 -2.37 10.32
CA ARG A 88 2.66 -3.14 11.54
C ARG A 88 2.84 -2.18 12.70
N HIS A 89 1.88 -2.20 13.60
CA HIS A 89 1.95 -1.46 14.85
C HIS A 89 1.30 -2.28 15.97
N PRO A 90 1.90 -2.37 17.18
CA PRO A 90 1.38 -3.23 18.26
C PRO A 90 0.00 -2.84 18.75
N MET A 91 -0.36 -1.54 18.66
CA MET A 91 -1.60 -0.97 19.18
C MET A 91 -2.62 -0.58 18.10
N LEU A 92 -2.29 -0.76 16.81
CA LEU A 92 -3.11 -0.30 15.70
C LEU A 92 -3.02 -1.29 14.54
N LYS A 93 -4.17 -1.70 14.00
CA LYS A 93 -4.27 -2.61 12.85
C LYS A 93 -5.13 -1.98 11.78
N ILE A 94 -4.65 -1.89 10.54
CA ILE A 94 -5.49 -1.48 9.41
C ILE A 94 -6.40 -2.65 9.04
N LEU A 95 -7.72 -2.38 9.04
CA LEU A 95 -8.76 -3.34 8.64
C LEU A 95 -9.16 -3.14 7.19
N TYR A 96 -9.21 -1.87 6.74
CA TYR A 96 -9.55 -1.49 5.38
C TYR A 96 -8.84 -0.20 4.98
N GLU A 97 -8.48 -0.07 3.72
CA GLU A 97 -7.88 1.13 3.16
C GLU A 97 -8.19 1.25 1.67
N ASP A 98 -8.64 2.46 1.26
CA ASP A 98 -8.82 2.81 -0.15
C ASP A 98 -8.23 4.21 -0.46
N ALA A 99 -8.69 4.83 -1.54
CA ALA A 99 -8.23 6.17 -1.94
C ALA A 99 -8.73 7.28 -1.02
N TYR A 100 -9.81 7.06 -0.25
CA TYR A 100 -10.54 8.08 0.48
C TYR A 100 -10.47 7.93 2.00
N LEU A 101 -10.36 6.69 2.50
CA LEU A 101 -10.41 6.43 3.94
C LEU A 101 -9.50 5.27 4.36
N ILE A 102 -9.20 5.26 5.67
CA ILE A 102 -8.54 4.16 6.38
C ILE A 102 -9.40 3.77 7.57
N VAL A 103 -9.75 2.50 7.68
CA VAL A 103 -10.43 1.92 8.84
C VAL A 103 -9.43 1.11 9.63
N VAL A 104 -9.36 1.36 10.94
CA VAL A 104 -8.39 0.71 11.82
C VAL A 104 -9.06 0.15 13.07
N GLU A 105 -8.50 -0.91 13.60
CA GLU A 105 -8.74 -1.37 14.96
C GLU A 105 -7.70 -0.74 15.89
N LYS A 106 -8.16 0.05 16.86
CA LYS A 106 -7.35 0.67 17.91
C LYS A 106 -7.43 -0.17 19.17
N LYS A 107 -6.30 -0.50 19.77
CA LYS A 107 -6.27 -1.10 21.11
C LYS A 107 -6.37 -0.04 22.20
N GLU A 108 -6.81 -0.46 23.38
CA GLU A 108 -6.80 0.35 24.59
C GLU A 108 -5.36 0.85 24.90
N GLY A 109 -5.24 1.97 25.58
CA GLY A 109 -3.97 2.60 25.92
C GLY A 109 -3.41 3.54 24.87
N LEU A 110 -3.87 3.49 23.60
CA LEU A 110 -3.46 4.40 22.53
C LEU A 110 -4.44 5.58 22.42
N LEU A 111 -3.92 6.81 22.43
CA LEU A 111 -4.70 8.01 22.13
C LEU A 111 -5.13 8.05 20.67
N SER A 112 -6.37 8.45 20.40
CA SER A 112 -6.89 8.63 19.04
C SER A 112 -6.27 9.83 18.35
N VAL A 113 -6.18 10.97 19.07
CA VAL A 113 -5.68 12.26 18.59
C VAL A 113 -4.72 12.87 19.60
N ALA A 114 -3.94 13.86 19.14
CA ALA A 114 -3.01 14.59 20.00
C ALA A 114 -3.75 15.35 21.12
N THR A 115 -3.09 15.44 22.25
CA THR A 115 -3.44 16.33 23.36
C THR A 115 -2.31 17.34 23.56
N ASP A 116 -2.52 18.37 24.39
CA ASP A 116 -1.49 19.37 24.69
C ASP A 116 -0.20 18.76 25.26
N HIS A 117 -0.32 17.63 25.96
CA HIS A 117 0.78 16.94 26.62
C HIS A 117 1.39 15.79 25.81
N GLN A 118 0.68 15.27 24.79
CA GLN A 118 1.16 14.12 24.02
C GLN A 118 0.79 14.26 22.53
N LYS A 119 1.79 14.60 21.71
CA LYS A 119 1.59 14.86 20.27
C LYS A 119 1.99 13.68 19.38
N GLU A 120 2.96 12.87 19.77
CA GLU A 120 3.64 11.92 18.89
C GLU A 120 3.14 10.47 18.95
N ARG A 121 2.51 10.06 20.04
CA ARG A 121 2.08 8.66 20.23
C ARG A 121 0.55 8.54 20.15
N THR A 122 -0.01 8.93 19.01
CA THR A 122 -1.45 8.85 18.77
C THR A 122 -1.75 8.07 17.50
N ALA A 123 -2.94 7.48 17.40
CA ALA A 123 -3.35 6.76 16.19
C ALA A 123 -3.26 7.66 14.94
N GLN A 124 -3.70 8.92 15.06
CA GLN A 124 -3.59 9.90 13.98
C GLN A 124 -2.13 10.16 13.56
N HIS A 125 -1.22 10.34 14.51
CA HIS A 125 0.20 10.57 14.19
C HIS A 125 0.81 9.36 13.47
N ILE A 126 0.59 8.16 14.00
CA ILE A 126 1.09 6.90 13.42
C ILE A 126 0.59 6.72 11.99
N LEU A 127 -0.70 6.98 11.74
CA LEU A 127 -1.29 6.88 10.40
C LEU A 127 -0.83 8.01 9.48
N ASN A 128 -0.58 9.22 9.98
CA ASN A 128 0.03 10.29 9.19
C ASN A 128 1.43 9.89 8.70
N GLU A 129 2.26 9.34 9.58
CA GLU A 129 3.57 8.84 9.18
C GLU A 129 3.49 7.68 8.18
N TYR A 130 2.48 6.82 8.31
CA TYR A 130 2.23 5.75 7.36
C TYR A 130 1.87 6.27 5.96
N VAL A 131 0.89 7.19 5.83
CA VAL A 131 0.45 7.70 4.52
C VAL A 131 1.50 8.63 3.87
N LYS A 132 2.31 9.35 4.66
CA LYS A 132 3.42 10.15 4.14
C LYS A 132 4.51 9.32 3.47
N ARG A 133 4.63 8.03 3.79
CA ARG A 133 5.55 7.12 3.09
C ARG A 133 5.19 6.93 1.62
N GLU A 134 3.91 7.03 1.27
CA GLU A 134 3.46 6.99 -0.11
C GLU A 134 3.70 8.33 -0.83
N HIS A 135 3.32 9.43 -0.18
CA HIS A 135 3.55 10.77 -0.70
C HIS A 135 3.65 11.77 0.45
N ARG A 136 4.67 12.64 0.41
CA ARG A 136 4.99 13.61 1.48
C ARG A 136 3.83 14.49 1.91
N ASN A 137 2.92 14.81 1.00
CA ASN A 137 1.78 15.69 1.26
C ASN A 137 0.53 14.94 1.74
N ASN A 138 0.55 13.60 1.79
CA ASN A 138 -0.57 12.83 2.29
C ASN A 138 -0.79 13.11 3.78
N ARG A 139 -2.06 13.24 4.15
CA ARG A 139 -2.51 13.51 5.52
C ARG A 139 -3.70 12.65 5.87
N ILE A 140 -3.91 12.47 7.16
CA ILE A 140 -5.07 11.80 7.75
C ILE A 140 -5.91 12.82 8.49
N PHE A 141 -7.21 12.77 8.26
CA PHE A 141 -8.22 13.64 8.85
C PHE A 141 -9.11 12.81 9.78
N VAL A 142 -9.28 13.29 11.00
CA VAL A 142 -10.06 12.59 12.03
C VAL A 142 -11.54 12.75 11.76
N VAL A 143 -12.27 11.65 11.65
CA VAL A 143 -13.74 11.63 11.48
C VAL A 143 -14.41 11.58 12.85
N HIS A 144 -14.02 10.63 13.69
CA HIS A 144 -14.48 10.44 15.06
C HIS A 144 -13.32 9.97 15.96
N ARG A 145 -13.57 9.86 17.25
CA ARG A 145 -12.55 9.44 18.22
C ARG A 145 -13.10 8.41 19.18
N LEU A 146 -12.20 7.55 19.67
CA LEU A 146 -12.38 6.70 20.84
C LEU A 146 -11.47 7.23 21.96
N ASP A 147 -11.88 7.01 23.20
CA ASP A 147 -11.05 7.36 24.34
C ASP A 147 -9.81 6.49 24.42
N ARG A 148 -8.83 6.90 25.23
CA ARG A 148 -7.57 6.18 25.37
C ARG A 148 -7.80 4.73 25.82
N GLU A 149 -8.64 4.54 26.82
CA GLU A 149 -8.94 3.25 27.44
C GLU A 149 -9.98 2.42 26.66
N THR A 150 -10.45 2.93 25.52
CA THR A 150 -11.41 2.24 24.66
C THR A 150 -10.70 1.60 23.48
N SER A 151 -10.88 0.30 23.30
CA SER A 151 -10.54 -0.41 22.07
C SER A 151 -11.71 -0.41 21.12
N GLY A 152 -11.46 -0.45 19.81
CA GLY A 152 -12.51 -0.53 18.82
C GLY A 152 -12.11 -0.07 17.44
N VAL A 153 -13.08 -0.03 16.54
CA VAL A 153 -12.90 0.37 15.16
C VAL A 153 -12.98 1.89 15.03
N MET A 154 -12.02 2.45 14.31
CA MET A 154 -11.97 3.89 14.00
C MET A 154 -11.80 4.11 12.50
N MET A 155 -12.36 5.22 12.03
CA MET A 155 -12.27 5.65 10.64
C MET A 155 -11.55 6.99 10.53
N TYR A 156 -10.67 7.09 9.54
CA TYR A 156 -9.95 8.31 9.19
C TYR A 156 -10.13 8.58 7.69
N ALA A 157 -10.36 9.84 7.33
CA ALA A 157 -10.38 10.25 5.94
C ALA A 157 -8.97 10.59 5.43
N LYS A 158 -8.74 10.46 4.13
CA LYS A 158 -7.48 10.83 3.47
C LYS A 158 -7.52 12.22 2.83
N ASP A 159 -8.69 12.86 2.81
CA ASP A 159 -8.90 14.23 2.35
C ASP A 159 -10.00 14.93 3.15
N GLU A 160 -10.02 16.26 3.11
CA GLU A 160 -10.96 17.08 3.85
C GLU A 160 -12.41 16.91 3.39
N LYS A 161 -12.63 16.75 2.09
CA LYS A 161 -13.98 16.57 1.54
C LYS A 161 -14.61 15.28 2.08
N THR A 162 -13.86 14.19 2.06
CA THR A 162 -14.30 12.91 2.62
C THR A 162 -14.54 13.03 4.13
N GLN A 163 -13.67 13.74 4.87
CA GLN A 163 -13.88 13.99 6.30
C GLN A 163 -15.20 14.70 6.57
N HIS A 164 -15.47 15.80 5.87
CA HIS A 164 -16.72 16.56 6.03
C HIS A 164 -17.93 15.69 5.69
N THR A 165 -17.91 14.99 4.55
CA THR A 165 -19.00 14.10 4.14
C THR A 165 -19.32 13.06 5.21
N LEU A 166 -18.29 12.40 5.77
CA LEU A 166 -18.48 11.39 6.81
C LEU A 166 -18.97 11.97 8.14
N ARG A 167 -18.49 13.16 8.54
CA ARG A 167 -18.92 13.81 9.78
C ARG A 167 -20.34 14.35 9.70
N ASP A 168 -20.69 14.97 8.58
CA ASP A 168 -22.00 15.58 8.38
C ASP A 168 -23.12 14.54 8.29
N ASN A 169 -22.80 13.33 7.80
CA ASN A 169 -23.75 12.22 7.66
C ASN A 169 -23.48 11.09 8.67
N TRP A 170 -22.77 11.36 9.76
CA TRP A 170 -22.33 10.30 10.69
C TRP A 170 -23.49 9.45 11.22
N HIS A 171 -24.58 10.07 11.62
CA HIS A 171 -25.76 9.39 12.16
C HIS A 171 -26.53 8.57 11.12
N ASP A 172 -26.35 8.87 9.84
CA ASP A 172 -27.04 8.16 8.75
C ASP A 172 -26.23 6.93 8.25
N ILE A 173 -24.91 6.93 8.48
CA ILE A 173 -23.99 5.89 7.94
C ILE A 173 -23.47 4.92 9.02
N VAL A 174 -23.62 5.25 10.29
CA VAL A 174 -23.21 4.40 11.41
C VAL A 174 -24.47 3.89 12.12
N TYR A 175 -24.64 2.58 12.08
CA TYR A 175 -25.71 1.90 12.77
C TYR A 175 -25.17 1.33 14.09
N ASP A 176 -25.95 1.43 15.16
CA ASP A 176 -25.67 0.83 16.47
C ASP A 176 -25.85 -0.69 16.43
#